data_559973d16761e47fdecbc8adcd470a68
#
_entry.id   559973d16761e47fdecbc8adcd470a68
#
_cell.length_a   1.000
_cell.length_b   1.000
_cell.length_c   1.000
_cell.angle_alpha   90.00
_cell.angle_beta   90.00
_cell.angle_gamma   90.00
#
_symmetry.space_group_name_H-M   'P 1'
#
loop_
_entity.id
_entity.type
_entity.pdbx_description
1 polymer ?
#
loop_
_entity_poly.entity_id
_entity_poly.type
_entity_poly.pdbx_seq_one_letter_code
_entity_poly.pdbx_strand_id
1 'polypeptide(L)'
;MKLDRSNRARRHARRGFTLLEIIIAVTIVALLSMLIVPNVMGLLGNAKQNKAKADVNTLSQQVRMYMVQNGMDRVGDDFELSKLCEGDDALIGNVSQLTDPWKHQYVLVYPPTYNKDFDVVSYGADGQPGGEGPNKDIINGAP
;
A
#
# COMPACT_ATOMS: atom_id res chain seq x y z
N MET A 1 72.96 6.48 -33.94
CA MET A 1 71.79 5.83 -34.61
C MET A 1 70.71 5.67 -33.57
N LYS A 2 69.73 6.65 -33.53
CA LYS A 2 68.60 6.67 -32.59
C LYS A 2 67.35 6.19 -33.33
N LEU A 3 66.77 5.07 -32.88
CA LEU A 3 65.52 4.59 -33.39
C LEU A 3 64.39 5.27 -32.63
N ASP A 4 63.68 6.14 -33.31
CA ASP A 4 62.43 6.79 -32.82
C ASP A 4 61.29 5.76 -32.91
N ARG A 5 60.82 5.25 -31.76
CA ARG A 5 59.62 4.41 -31.68
C ARG A 5 58.39 5.33 -31.54
N SER A 6 57.85 5.70 -32.69
CA SER A 6 56.55 6.35 -32.82
C SER A 6 55.46 5.50 -32.15
N ASN A 7 55.04 5.90 -30.96
CA ASN A 7 53.95 5.31 -30.22
C ASN A 7 52.60 5.76 -30.77
N ARG A 8 52.09 5.07 -31.81
CA ARG A 8 50.75 5.30 -32.35
C ARG A 8 49.70 4.84 -31.35
N ALA A 9 49.23 5.73 -30.51
CA ALA A 9 48.05 5.55 -29.68
C ALA A 9 46.83 5.27 -30.58
N ARG A 10 46.30 4.06 -30.53
CA ARG A 10 45.05 3.68 -31.22
C ARG A 10 43.93 4.47 -30.59
N ARG A 11 43.45 5.51 -31.24
CA ARG A 11 42.22 6.22 -30.91
C ARG A 11 41.06 5.24 -31.10
N HIS A 12 40.52 4.70 -30.01
CA HIS A 12 39.23 3.99 -30.05
C HIS A 12 38.16 5.00 -30.47
N ALA A 13 37.66 4.87 -31.71
CA ALA A 13 36.53 5.64 -32.15
C ALA A 13 35.32 5.28 -31.29
N ARG A 14 34.84 6.21 -30.43
CA ARG A 14 33.59 6.07 -29.72
C ARG A 14 32.46 6.08 -30.73
N ARG A 15 31.85 4.94 -30.96
CA ARG A 15 30.63 4.82 -31.75
C ARG A 15 29.51 5.53 -31.01
N GLY A 16 28.98 6.59 -31.57
CA GLY A 16 27.75 7.22 -31.10
C GLY A 16 26.54 6.42 -31.58
N PHE A 17 25.44 6.49 -30.82
CA PHE A 17 24.17 5.90 -31.23
C PHE A 17 23.57 6.67 -32.42
N THR A 18 22.95 5.95 -33.34
CA THR A 18 22.20 6.55 -34.44
C THR A 18 20.80 6.95 -33.96
N LEU A 19 20.22 7.98 -34.59
CA LEU A 19 18.83 8.40 -34.28
C LEU A 19 17.85 7.27 -34.56
N LEU A 20 18.07 6.48 -35.61
CA LEU A 20 17.26 5.32 -35.96
C LEU A 20 17.29 4.24 -34.83
N GLU A 21 18.46 3.98 -34.25
CA GLU A 21 18.64 3.00 -33.19
C GLU A 21 17.86 3.38 -31.93
N ILE A 22 17.87 4.67 -31.58
CA ILE A 22 17.07 5.17 -30.43
C ILE A 22 15.57 5.06 -30.73
N ILE A 23 15.11 5.42 -31.95
CA ILE A 23 13.68 5.30 -32.31
C ILE A 23 13.21 3.84 -32.21
N ILE A 24 13.99 2.89 -32.74
CA ILE A 24 13.66 1.47 -32.65
C ILE A 24 13.61 1.03 -31.18
N ALA A 25 14.60 1.41 -30.37
CA ALA A 25 14.65 1.04 -28.97
C ALA A 25 13.42 1.53 -28.18
N VAL A 26 13.05 2.82 -28.32
CA VAL A 26 11.88 3.37 -27.61
C VAL A 26 10.57 2.78 -28.12
N THR A 27 10.47 2.44 -29.42
CA THR A 27 9.29 1.77 -29.98
C THR A 27 9.10 0.37 -29.36
N ILE A 28 10.17 -0.41 -29.25
CA ILE A 28 10.12 -1.73 -28.61
C ILE A 28 9.69 -1.61 -27.14
N VAL A 29 10.28 -0.68 -26.40
CA VAL A 29 9.91 -0.43 -24.98
C VAL A 29 8.44 -0.03 -24.86
N ALA A 30 7.94 0.84 -25.74
CA ALA A 30 6.53 1.25 -25.77
C ALA A 30 5.59 0.06 -26.00
N LEU A 31 5.89 -0.81 -26.96
CA LEU A 31 5.09 -2.00 -27.25
C LEU A 31 5.07 -3.00 -26.07
N LEU A 32 6.21 -3.24 -25.45
CA LEU A 32 6.32 -4.13 -24.28
C LEU A 32 5.55 -3.56 -23.08
N SER A 33 5.57 -2.25 -22.89
CA SER A 33 4.86 -1.58 -21.79
C SER A 33 3.35 -1.80 -21.85
N MET A 34 2.75 -1.87 -23.03
CA MET A 34 1.31 -2.14 -23.20
C MET A 34 0.87 -3.51 -22.65
N LEU A 35 1.76 -4.50 -22.64
CA LEU A 35 1.46 -5.84 -22.15
C LEU A 35 1.66 -5.97 -20.63
N ILE A 36 2.58 -5.19 -20.05
CA ILE A 36 3.00 -5.31 -18.65
C ILE A 36 2.11 -4.49 -17.71
N VAL A 37 1.77 -3.26 -18.10
CA VAL A 37 1.07 -2.29 -17.23
C VAL A 37 -0.24 -2.83 -16.65
N PRO A 38 -1.19 -3.41 -17.42
CA PRO A 38 -2.47 -3.88 -16.86
C PRO A 38 -2.29 -4.99 -15.82
N ASN A 39 -1.34 -5.89 -16.02
CA ASN A 39 -1.07 -6.99 -15.08
C ASN A 39 -0.50 -6.48 -13.75
N VAL A 40 0.40 -5.50 -13.79
CA VAL A 40 0.99 -4.89 -12.59
C VAL A 40 -0.06 -4.12 -11.78
N MET A 41 -0.97 -3.40 -12.45
CA MET A 41 -2.05 -2.68 -11.77
C MET A 41 -2.98 -3.62 -11.00
N GLY A 42 -3.35 -4.77 -11.56
CA GLY A 42 -4.14 -5.79 -10.87
C GLY A 42 -3.43 -6.36 -9.64
N LEU A 43 -2.14 -6.67 -9.75
CA LEU A 43 -1.33 -7.17 -8.63
C LEU A 43 -1.23 -6.14 -7.49
N LEU A 44 -1.05 -4.87 -7.81
CA LEU A 44 -1.00 -3.80 -6.82
C LEU A 44 -2.35 -3.62 -6.10
N GLY A 45 -3.47 -3.74 -6.82
CA GLY A 45 -4.80 -3.72 -6.24
C GLY A 45 -5.00 -4.83 -5.21
N ASN A 46 -4.67 -6.06 -5.57
CA ASN A 46 -4.75 -7.21 -4.67
C ASN A 46 -3.82 -7.07 -3.46
N ALA A 47 -2.59 -6.56 -3.66
CA ALA A 47 -1.66 -6.33 -2.57
C ALA A 47 -2.19 -5.29 -1.55
N LYS A 48 -2.83 -4.21 -2.03
CA LYS A 48 -3.48 -3.23 -1.18
C LYS A 48 -4.64 -3.83 -0.39
N GLN A 49 -5.50 -4.62 -1.02
CA GLN A 49 -6.59 -5.30 -0.33
C GLN A 49 -6.09 -6.27 0.75
N ASN A 50 -5.09 -7.08 0.45
CA ASN A 50 -4.49 -7.99 1.41
C ASN A 50 -3.87 -7.25 2.61
N LYS A 51 -3.20 -6.12 2.34
CA LYS A 51 -2.68 -5.26 3.40
C LYS A 51 -3.81 -4.70 4.26
N ALA A 52 -4.84 -4.11 3.68
CA ALA A 52 -5.98 -3.59 4.42
C ALA A 52 -6.66 -4.67 5.26
N LYS A 53 -6.81 -5.90 4.73
CA LYS A 53 -7.35 -7.04 5.46
C LYS A 53 -6.49 -7.42 6.69
N ALA A 54 -5.18 -7.40 6.57
CA ALA A 54 -4.27 -7.62 7.69
C ALA A 54 -4.37 -6.49 8.72
N ASP A 55 -4.42 -5.24 8.26
CA ASP A 55 -4.48 -4.06 9.10
C ASP A 55 -5.79 -4.02 9.93
N VAL A 56 -6.99 -4.25 9.33
CA VAL A 56 -8.26 -4.25 10.09
C VAL A 56 -8.29 -5.36 11.15
N ASN A 57 -7.70 -6.53 10.88
CA ASN A 57 -7.61 -7.59 11.87
C ASN A 57 -6.65 -7.21 13.01
N THR A 58 -5.53 -6.59 12.70
CA THR A 58 -4.58 -6.11 13.71
C THR A 58 -5.20 -5.01 14.58
N LEU A 59 -5.84 -4.02 13.94
CA LEU A 59 -6.52 -2.94 14.64
C LEU A 59 -7.65 -3.47 15.55
N SER A 60 -8.42 -4.45 15.09
CA SER A 60 -9.47 -5.05 15.92
C SER A 60 -8.90 -5.73 17.18
N GLN A 61 -7.73 -6.36 17.08
CA GLN A 61 -7.04 -6.93 18.25
C GLN A 61 -6.56 -5.84 19.20
N GLN A 62 -6.04 -4.74 18.68
CA GLN A 62 -5.61 -3.59 19.49
C GLN A 62 -6.78 -2.91 20.19
N VAL A 63 -7.94 -2.77 19.54
CA VAL A 63 -9.18 -2.29 20.20
C VAL A 63 -9.58 -3.21 21.33
N ARG A 64 -9.57 -4.53 21.13
CA ARG A 64 -9.87 -5.50 22.21
C ARG A 64 -8.88 -5.39 23.37
N MET A 65 -7.60 -5.21 23.08
CA MET A 65 -6.58 -5.02 24.11
C MET A 65 -6.81 -3.72 24.88
N TYR A 66 -7.14 -2.63 24.20
CA TYR A 66 -7.51 -1.36 24.83
C TYR A 66 -8.73 -1.52 25.76
N MET A 67 -9.77 -2.23 25.31
CA MET A 67 -10.93 -2.51 26.14
C MET A 67 -10.56 -3.25 27.42
N VAL A 68 -9.73 -4.30 27.33
CA VAL A 68 -9.26 -5.05 28.48
C VAL A 68 -8.44 -4.19 29.44
N GLN A 69 -7.52 -3.37 28.93
CA GLN A 69 -6.70 -2.48 29.75
C GLN A 69 -7.53 -1.42 30.51
N ASN A 70 -8.62 -0.95 29.90
CA ASN A 70 -9.48 0.07 30.48
C ASN A 70 -10.72 -0.49 31.18
N GLY A 71 -10.82 -1.82 31.32
CA GLY A 71 -11.98 -2.47 32.01
C GLY A 71 -13.31 -2.22 31.29
N MET A 72 -13.29 -2.11 29.95
CA MET A 72 -14.49 -1.84 29.16
C MET A 72 -15.11 -3.15 28.66
N ASP A 73 -16.40 -3.34 28.88
CA ASP A 73 -17.15 -4.48 28.35
C ASP A 73 -17.52 -4.32 26.87
N ARG A 74 -17.61 -3.07 26.39
CA ARG A 74 -17.93 -2.72 25.01
C ARG A 74 -17.31 -1.38 24.63
N VAL A 75 -17.15 -1.16 23.32
CA VAL A 75 -16.80 0.18 22.80
C VAL A 75 -18.01 1.09 22.89
N GLY A 76 -17.80 2.36 23.22
CA GLY A 76 -18.85 3.38 23.17
C GLY A 76 -19.15 3.80 21.71
N ASP A 77 -20.32 4.41 21.50
CA ASP A 77 -20.76 4.90 20.19
C ASP A 77 -19.82 6.00 19.63
N ASP A 78 -19.07 6.66 20.52
CA ASP A 78 -18.12 7.73 20.25
C ASP A 78 -16.65 7.26 20.26
N PHE A 79 -16.41 5.94 20.21
CA PHE A 79 -15.05 5.43 20.23
C PHE A 79 -14.34 5.68 18.89
N GLU A 80 -13.25 6.41 18.95
CA GLU A 80 -12.37 6.66 17.80
C GLU A 80 -11.09 5.84 17.92
N LEU A 81 -10.62 5.30 16.77
CA LEU A 81 -9.36 4.55 16.72
C LEU A 81 -8.13 5.40 17.11
N SER A 82 -8.23 6.72 17.05
CA SER A 82 -7.20 7.66 17.51
C SER A 82 -6.82 7.44 18.98
N LYS A 83 -7.77 6.99 19.81
CA LYS A 83 -7.53 6.67 21.23
C LYS A 83 -6.46 5.59 21.45
N LEU A 84 -6.25 4.74 20.45
CA LEU A 84 -5.19 3.71 20.51
C LEU A 84 -3.78 4.31 20.40
N CYS A 85 -3.67 5.56 19.96
CA CYS A 85 -2.40 6.30 19.82
C CYS A 85 -2.13 7.24 21.00
N GLU A 86 -3.04 7.32 21.98
CA GLU A 86 -2.98 8.29 23.08
C GLU A 86 -2.45 7.64 24.37
N GLY A 87 -1.78 8.44 25.20
CA GLY A 87 -1.28 8.05 26.52
C GLY A 87 0.09 7.35 26.50
N ASP A 88 0.59 7.07 27.72
CA ASP A 88 1.89 6.42 27.90
C ASP A 88 1.85 4.92 27.53
N ASP A 89 0.67 4.30 27.57
CA ASP A 89 0.42 2.91 27.21
C ASP A 89 -0.22 2.77 25.81
N ALA A 90 0.10 3.71 24.89
CA ALA A 90 -0.42 3.71 23.53
C ALA A 90 -0.13 2.37 22.81
N LEU A 91 -1.18 1.71 22.30
CA LEU A 91 -1.08 0.44 21.59
C LEU A 91 -0.58 0.62 20.15
N ILE A 92 -0.71 1.82 19.61
CA ILE A 92 -0.28 2.21 18.26
C ILE A 92 0.71 3.36 18.39
N GLY A 93 1.95 3.13 17.97
CA GLY A 93 3.01 4.13 18.07
C GLY A 93 2.94 5.26 17.01
N ASN A 94 2.11 5.12 15.98
CA ASN A 94 2.02 6.11 14.90
C ASN A 94 0.62 6.15 14.28
N VAL A 95 0.03 7.34 14.25
CA VAL A 95 -1.30 7.62 13.65
C VAL A 95 -1.36 7.20 12.17
N SER A 96 -0.24 7.13 11.45
CA SER A 96 -0.23 6.65 10.07
C SER A 96 -0.66 5.18 9.91
N GLN A 97 -0.62 4.39 10.99
CA GLN A 97 -1.13 3.02 11.01
C GLN A 97 -2.66 2.94 11.01
N LEU A 98 -3.33 4.06 11.29
CA LEU A 98 -4.79 4.20 11.18
C LEU A 98 -5.23 4.56 9.76
N THR A 99 -4.30 4.61 8.80
CA THR A 99 -4.57 4.96 7.41
C THR A 99 -4.41 3.74 6.52
N ASP A 100 -5.40 3.48 5.69
CA ASP A 100 -5.42 2.37 4.77
C ASP A 100 -4.47 2.56 3.55
N PRO A 101 -4.26 1.54 2.71
CA PRO A 101 -3.39 1.63 1.54
C PRO A 101 -3.86 2.60 0.44
N TRP A 102 -5.08 3.10 0.51
CA TRP A 102 -5.63 4.12 -0.39
C TRP A 102 -5.63 5.52 0.22
N LYS A 103 -5.11 5.66 1.46
CA LYS A 103 -4.99 6.91 2.22
C LYS A 103 -6.29 7.40 2.88
N HIS A 104 -7.27 6.52 3.05
CA HIS A 104 -8.44 6.77 3.90
C HIS A 104 -8.17 6.28 5.32
N GLN A 105 -8.86 6.83 6.30
CA GLN A 105 -8.75 6.34 7.67
C GLN A 105 -9.58 5.08 7.86
N TYR A 106 -9.07 4.14 8.67
CA TYR A 106 -9.87 3.04 9.16
C TYR A 106 -10.95 3.57 10.10
N VAL A 107 -12.13 2.98 10.03
CA VAL A 107 -13.30 3.40 10.83
C VAL A 107 -13.73 2.26 11.75
N LEU A 108 -14.04 2.60 13.01
CA LEU A 108 -14.73 1.67 13.89
C LEU A 108 -16.24 1.91 13.75
N VAL A 109 -16.96 0.84 13.44
CA VAL A 109 -18.41 0.86 13.26
C VAL A 109 -19.07 0.17 14.45
N TYR A 110 -19.97 0.89 15.10
CA TYR A 110 -20.83 0.40 16.18
C TYR A 110 -22.23 1.02 16.00
N PRO A 111 -23.32 0.25 16.10
CA PRO A 111 -23.36 -1.20 16.23
C PRO A 111 -22.76 -1.92 15.01
N PRO A 112 -22.15 -3.10 15.21
CA PRO A 112 -21.48 -3.82 14.13
C PRO A 112 -22.49 -4.40 13.14
N THR A 113 -22.04 -4.56 11.89
CA THR A 113 -22.80 -5.22 10.82
C THR A 113 -22.39 -6.68 10.62
N TYR A 114 -21.14 -7.01 10.93
CA TYR A 114 -20.57 -8.33 10.68
C TYR A 114 -20.17 -9.07 11.97
N ASN A 115 -19.47 -8.42 12.88
CA ASN A 115 -19.03 -9.02 14.13
C ASN A 115 -20.08 -8.86 15.25
N LYS A 116 -19.77 -9.36 16.45
CA LYS A 116 -20.68 -9.25 17.62
C LYS A 116 -20.51 -7.96 18.41
N ASP A 117 -19.25 -7.46 18.48
CA ASP A 117 -18.90 -6.38 19.39
C ASP A 117 -18.72 -5.06 18.65
N PHE A 118 -17.94 -5.06 17.58
CA PHE A 118 -17.66 -3.91 16.71
C PHE A 118 -17.05 -4.39 15.40
N ASP A 119 -17.11 -3.55 14.37
CA ASP A 119 -16.41 -3.76 13.11
C ASP A 119 -15.31 -2.70 12.94
N VAL A 120 -14.14 -3.12 12.48
CA VAL A 120 -13.10 -2.21 11.94
C VAL A 120 -13.13 -2.33 10.44
N VAL A 121 -13.29 -1.20 9.76
CA VAL A 121 -13.60 -1.17 8.32
C VAL A 121 -12.61 -0.28 7.57
N SER A 122 -12.16 -0.73 6.41
CA SER A 122 -11.66 0.11 5.33
C SER A 122 -12.70 0.13 4.22
N TYR A 123 -13.06 1.30 3.74
CA TYR A 123 -14.01 1.50 2.64
C TYR A 123 -13.36 1.40 1.25
N GLY A 124 -12.21 0.72 1.15
CA GLY A 124 -11.58 0.47 -0.14
C GLY A 124 -11.05 1.71 -0.85
N ALA A 125 -10.95 1.61 -2.18
CA ALA A 125 -10.27 2.63 -2.97
C ALA A 125 -11.06 3.93 -3.15
N ASP A 126 -12.38 3.90 -3.04
CA ASP A 126 -13.24 5.09 -3.17
C ASP A 126 -13.60 5.74 -1.82
N GLY A 127 -13.31 5.08 -0.70
CA GLY A 127 -13.59 5.58 0.64
C GLY A 127 -15.09 5.69 0.96
N GLN A 128 -15.95 4.95 0.24
CA GLN A 128 -17.40 4.96 0.40
C GLN A 128 -17.90 3.58 0.83
N PRO A 129 -18.96 3.50 1.66
CA PRO A 129 -19.55 2.22 2.03
C PRO A 129 -20.07 1.43 0.83
N GLY A 130 -19.74 0.13 0.76
CA GLY A 130 -20.15 -0.77 -0.32
C GLY A 130 -19.09 -0.95 -1.38
N GLY A 131 -19.51 -1.10 -2.64
CA GLY A 131 -18.62 -1.27 -3.79
C GLY A 131 -18.19 -2.71 -4.08
N GLU A 132 -17.48 -2.88 -5.20
CA GLU A 132 -16.94 -4.15 -5.68
C GLU A 132 -15.47 -4.01 -6.12
N GLY A 133 -14.78 -5.13 -6.21
CA GLY A 133 -13.38 -5.14 -6.62
C GLY A 133 -12.49 -4.29 -5.71
N PRO A 134 -11.74 -3.32 -6.23
CA PRO A 134 -10.87 -2.45 -5.43
C PRO A 134 -11.62 -1.56 -4.42
N ASN A 135 -12.90 -1.30 -4.68
CA ASN A 135 -13.76 -0.44 -3.86
C ASN A 135 -14.52 -1.21 -2.77
N LYS A 136 -14.40 -2.54 -2.77
CA LYS A 136 -15.09 -3.38 -1.79
C LYS A 136 -14.65 -3.05 -0.37
N ASP A 137 -15.62 -2.95 0.55
CA ASP A 137 -15.37 -2.81 1.98
C ASP A 137 -14.59 -4.01 2.54
N ILE A 138 -13.64 -3.72 3.39
CA ILE A 138 -12.81 -4.72 4.07
C ILE A 138 -13.07 -4.60 5.56
N ILE A 139 -13.65 -5.66 6.14
CA ILE A 139 -14.08 -5.72 7.53
C ILE A 139 -13.26 -6.78 8.25
N ASN A 140 -12.89 -6.54 9.49
CA ASN A 140 -12.17 -7.53 10.30
C ASN A 140 -13.00 -8.82 10.48
N GLY A 141 -12.33 -9.97 10.29
CA GLY A 141 -12.96 -11.29 10.37
C GLY A 141 -13.82 -11.68 9.16
N ALA A 142 -14.06 -10.77 8.20
CA ALA A 142 -14.74 -11.12 6.94
C ALA A 142 -13.83 -11.93 6.00
N PRO A 143 -14.39 -12.83 5.16
CA PRO A 143 -13.65 -13.68 4.22
C PRO A 143 -12.98 -12.92 3.08
#